data_44386891fdbc005cbfcb03d694f6416a
#
_entry.id   44386891fdbc005cbfcb03d694f6416a
#
_cell.length_a   1.000
_cell.length_b   1.000
_cell.length_c   1.000
_cell.angle_alpha   90.00
_cell.angle_beta   90.00
_cell.angle_gamma   90.00
#
_symmetry.space_group_name_H-M   'P 1'
#
loop_
_entity.id
_entity.type
_entity.pdbx_description
1 polymer ?
#
loop_
_entity_poly.entity_id
_entity_poly.type
_entity_poly.pdbx_seq_one_letter_code
_entity_poly.pdbx_strand_id
1 'polypeptide(L)'
;MIEPKAKPRARTNRIGRHLPTSGGLKKTLRLAREQGLETVQLFVSNPQAWAVPAPRPDAEAFVKGAPEIELNPVVAHAKYLINLASPSPEHRERSVYALAVELVAASSLGAHFVVVHSGSHVGSGEEGGAERLVKGLIRARRLAAAENGAAELAEPLIENSVGAGTQLCSTFDILAEVAEKAGVRVCVDTAHAHVAGYDLSTPEGARKVAGRLGTTLGDRLALLHLNDARNGLKSHRDGHERIGEGCISEEAWPELFVRLPGVPAVMETPYVTPEVDAEQVRLVKELAGGLPLAP
;
A
#
# COMPACT_ATOMS: atom_id res chain seq x y z
N MET A 1 -25.60 3.96 40.89
CA MET A 1 -25.81 3.61 39.46
C MET A 1 -24.47 3.81 38.80
N ILE A 2 -23.84 2.75 38.30
CA ILE A 2 -22.58 2.80 37.59
C ILE A 2 -22.96 3.02 36.11
N GLU A 3 -22.62 4.19 35.56
CA GLU A 3 -22.81 4.43 34.12
C GLU A 3 -22.06 3.36 33.30
N PRO A 4 -22.71 2.78 32.29
CA PRO A 4 -22.05 1.82 31.43
C PRO A 4 -20.91 2.52 30.69
N LYS A 5 -19.66 2.06 30.89
CA LYS A 5 -18.52 2.52 30.10
C LYS A 5 -18.86 2.36 28.62
N ALA A 6 -18.80 3.48 27.88
CA ALA A 6 -18.99 3.48 26.45
C ALA A 6 -18.10 2.42 25.82
N LYS A 7 -18.69 1.53 25.01
CA LYS A 7 -17.91 0.56 24.23
C LYS A 7 -16.90 1.33 23.39
N PRO A 8 -15.62 0.90 23.33
CA PRO A 8 -14.66 1.57 22.45
C PRO A 8 -15.24 1.59 21.04
N ARG A 9 -15.28 2.77 20.43
CA ARG A 9 -15.67 2.92 19.02
C ARG A 9 -14.81 1.95 18.22
N ALA A 10 -15.44 1.10 17.43
CA ALA A 10 -14.73 0.24 16.48
C ALA A 10 -13.78 1.12 15.66
N ARG A 11 -12.50 0.72 15.55
CA ARG A 11 -11.53 1.45 14.71
C ARG A 11 -12.07 1.42 13.29
N THR A 12 -12.43 2.57 12.75
CA THR A 12 -12.85 2.71 11.35
C THR A 12 -11.63 2.67 10.44
N ASN A 13 -11.75 1.97 9.33
CA ASN A 13 -10.73 1.98 8.28
C ASN A 13 -10.68 3.38 7.66
N ARG A 14 -9.48 3.94 7.52
CA ARG A 14 -9.28 5.23 6.86
C ARG A 14 -9.15 4.98 5.37
N ILE A 15 -9.96 5.67 4.59
CA ILE A 15 -10.07 5.47 3.15
C ILE A 15 -9.39 6.60 2.40
N GLY A 16 -8.58 6.24 1.43
CA GLY A 16 -7.90 7.19 0.56
C GLY A 16 -7.57 6.63 -0.81
N ARG A 17 -6.76 7.35 -1.54
CA ARG A 17 -6.29 6.91 -2.85
C ARG A 17 -4.92 7.49 -3.20
N HIS A 18 -4.33 6.93 -4.25
CA HIS A 18 -3.12 7.46 -4.86
C HIS A 18 -3.45 8.75 -5.61
N LEU A 19 -2.77 9.84 -5.26
CA LEU A 19 -2.93 11.13 -5.92
C LEU A 19 -1.66 11.57 -6.66
N PRO A 20 -1.81 12.26 -7.80
CA PRO A 20 -0.68 12.82 -8.52
C PRO A 20 -0.02 13.95 -7.73
N THR A 21 1.30 14.06 -7.84
CA THR A 21 2.09 15.21 -7.34
C THR A 21 2.45 16.20 -8.43
N SER A 22 2.05 15.94 -9.66
CA SER A 22 2.17 16.89 -10.78
C SER A 22 1.28 18.11 -10.54
N GLY A 23 1.87 19.30 -10.63
CA GLY A 23 1.20 20.56 -10.29
C GLY A 23 1.34 20.99 -8.84
N GLY A 24 2.20 20.30 -8.08
CA GLY A 24 2.59 20.65 -6.71
C GLY A 24 1.73 20.01 -5.62
N LEU A 25 2.30 19.90 -4.43
CA LEU A 25 1.67 19.27 -3.27
C LEU A 25 0.44 20.06 -2.73
N LYS A 26 0.37 21.37 -2.99
CA LYS A 26 -0.85 22.16 -2.70
C LYS A 26 -2.05 21.64 -3.50
N LYS A 27 -1.83 21.25 -4.77
CA LYS A 27 -2.88 20.64 -5.59
C LYS A 27 -3.27 19.27 -5.03
N THR A 28 -2.30 18.47 -4.61
CA THR A 28 -2.55 17.17 -3.97
C THR A 28 -3.42 17.32 -2.71
N LEU A 29 -3.12 18.27 -1.81
CA LEU A 29 -3.94 18.55 -0.64
C LEU A 29 -5.36 19.01 -1.00
N ARG A 30 -5.49 19.85 -2.01
CA ARG A 30 -6.81 20.30 -2.49
C ARG A 30 -7.63 19.12 -3.00
N LEU A 31 -7.05 18.25 -3.85
CA LEU A 31 -7.73 17.06 -4.35
C LEU A 31 -8.11 16.10 -3.21
N ALA A 32 -7.23 15.90 -2.24
CA ALA A 32 -7.52 15.08 -1.07
C ALA A 32 -8.74 15.61 -0.28
N ARG A 33 -8.80 16.92 -0.06
CA ARG A 33 -9.94 17.57 0.61
C ARG A 33 -11.23 17.45 -0.22
N GLU A 34 -11.17 17.77 -1.53
CA GLU A 34 -12.33 17.72 -2.44
C GLU A 34 -12.92 16.30 -2.55
N GLN A 35 -12.08 15.27 -2.52
CA GLN A 35 -12.50 13.88 -2.55
C GLN A 35 -12.80 13.30 -1.16
N GLY A 36 -12.58 14.05 -0.09
CA GLY A 36 -12.83 13.61 1.28
C GLY A 36 -11.91 12.47 1.72
N LEU A 37 -10.64 12.46 1.30
CA LEU A 37 -9.70 11.41 1.68
C LEU A 37 -9.31 11.52 3.16
N GLU A 38 -9.07 10.37 3.80
CA GLU A 38 -8.59 10.25 5.18
C GLU A 38 -7.14 9.73 5.25
N THR A 39 -6.66 9.17 4.16
CA THR A 39 -5.26 8.77 3.91
C THR A 39 -4.93 9.10 2.45
N VAL A 40 -3.66 9.19 2.12
CA VAL A 40 -3.22 9.48 0.76
C VAL A 40 -1.94 8.74 0.44
N GLN A 41 -1.82 8.25 -0.78
CA GLN A 41 -0.56 7.77 -1.33
C GLN A 41 -0.10 8.66 -2.47
N LEU A 42 1.21 8.79 -2.62
CA LEU A 42 1.81 9.59 -3.67
C LEU A 42 3.19 9.04 -4.08
N PHE A 43 3.67 9.41 -5.25
CA PHE A 43 5.06 9.22 -5.61
C PHE A 43 5.90 10.42 -5.18
N VAL A 44 7.04 10.14 -4.51
CA VAL A 44 8.02 11.19 -4.15
C VAL A 44 8.91 11.59 -5.33
N SER A 45 8.96 10.75 -6.37
CA SER A 45 9.75 10.95 -7.60
C SER A 45 9.06 10.29 -8.79
N ASN A 46 9.63 10.43 -9.99
CA ASN A 46 9.14 9.70 -11.16
C ASN A 46 9.33 8.18 -10.97
N PRO A 47 8.24 7.36 -10.92
CA PRO A 47 8.34 5.93 -10.66
C PRO A 47 9.02 5.13 -11.76
N GLN A 48 9.15 5.67 -12.96
CA GLN A 48 9.75 5.03 -14.14
C GLN A 48 11.18 5.49 -14.41
N ALA A 49 11.78 6.31 -13.53
CA ALA A 49 13.12 6.83 -13.72
C ALA A 49 13.99 6.58 -12.50
N TRP A 50 15.28 6.30 -12.72
CA TRP A 50 16.27 6.14 -11.65
C TRP A 50 16.74 7.47 -11.02
N ALA A 51 16.22 8.59 -11.47
CA ALA A 51 16.57 9.89 -10.92
C ALA A 51 16.31 9.95 -9.41
N VAL A 52 17.23 10.53 -8.67
CA VAL A 52 17.09 10.77 -7.23
C VAL A 52 15.97 11.79 -7.03
N PRO A 53 15.10 11.62 -6.02
CA PRO A 53 14.12 12.62 -5.65
C PRO A 53 14.78 13.97 -5.37
N ALA A 54 14.32 15.02 -6.02
CA ALA A 54 14.76 16.37 -5.70
C ALA A 54 14.03 16.89 -4.45
N PRO A 55 14.69 17.70 -3.60
CA PRO A 55 14.01 18.38 -2.51
C PRO A 55 12.80 19.18 -3.03
N ARG A 56 11.69 19.09 -2.32
CA ARG A 56 10.45 19.76 -2.74
C ARG A 56 10.26 21.08 -1.97
N PRO A 57 10.19 22.21 -2.67
CA PRO A 57 10.00 23.50 -2.02
C PRO A 57 8.62 23.65 -1.34
N ASP A 58 7.65 22.81 -1.73
CA ASP A 58 6.29 22.77 -1.18
C ASP A 58 6.09 21.70 -0.08
N ALA A 59 7.16 21.00 0.34
CA ALA A 59 7.11 19.95 1.36
C ALA A 59 6.60 20.47 2.72
N GLU A 60 7.15 21.56 3.23
CA GLU A 60 6.75 22.14 4.52
C GLU A 60 5.26 22.50 4.55
N ALA A 61 4.75 23.08 3.46
CA ALA A 61 3.33 23.43 3.36
C ALA A 61 2.44 22.16 3.34
N PHE A 62 2.91 21.07 2.73
CA PHE A 62 2.20 19.80 2.72
C PHE A 62 2.18 19.16 4.13
N VAL A 63 3.33 19.10 4.80
CA VAL A 63 3.45 18.55 6.17
C VAL A 63 2.54 19.30 7.16
N LYS A 64 2.41 20.62 7.02
CA LYS A 64 1.49 21.42 7.84
C LYS A 64 0.03 21.23 7.47
N GLY A 65 -0.28 21.14 6.17
CA GLY A 65 -1.65 21.09 5.67
C GLY A 65 -2.31 19.71 5.74
N ALA A 66 -1.54 18.62 5.73
CA ALA A 66 -2.11 17.27 5.78
C ALA A 66 -2.89 17.01 7.10
N PRO A 67 -2.35 17.34 8.29
CA PRO A 67 -3.12 17.20 9.55
C PRO A 67 -4.35 18.11 9.61
N GLU A 68 -4.33 19.29 9.00
CA GLU A 68 -5.49 20.23 8.98
C GLU A 68 -6.72 19.63 8.27
N ILE A 69 -6.51 18.66 7.40
CA ILE A 69 -7.57 17.91 6.71
C ILE A 69 -7.63 16.44 7.13
N GLU A 70 -7.03 16.12 8.29
CA GLU A 70 -7.03 14.80 8.92
C GLU A 70 -6.45 13.67 8.05
N LEU A 71 -5.55 13.97 7.12
CA LEU A 71 -4.84 12.96 6.33
C LEU A 71 -3.83 12.21 7.20
N ASN A 72 -4.13 10.94 7.49
CA ASN A 72 -3.26 10.05 8.27
C ASN A 72 -3.64 8.56 8.04
N PRO A 73 -2.72 7.67 7.66
CA PRO A 73 -1.33 7.95 7.31
C PRO A 73 -1.17 8.65 5.95
N VAL A 74 -0.07 9.38 5.79
CA VAL A 74 0.48 9.72 4.48
C VAL A 74 1.40 8.58 4.06
N VAL A 75 1.24 8.11 2.83
CA VAL A 75 1.96 6.97 2.26
C VAL A 75 2.70 7.42 1.00
N ALA A 76 3.91 6.94 0.81
CA ALA A 76 4.59 7.03 -0.48
C ALA A 76 4.64 5.66 -1.14
N HIS A 77 4.67 5.61 -2.46
CA HIS A 77 4.98 4.39 -3.21
C HIS A 77 6.36 4.53 -3.84
N ALA A 78 7.17 3.48 -3.71
CA ALA A 78 8.51 3.45 -4.28
C ALA A 78 8.48 3.25 -5.80
N LYS A 79 9.60 3.56 -6.46
CA LYS A 79 9.74 3.35 -7.91
C LYS A 79 9.51 1.90 -8.32
N TYR A 80 8.83 1.70 -9.43
CA TYR A 80 8.64 0.37 -10.05
C TYR A 80 9.94 -0.32 -10.48
N LEU A 81 11.00 0.46 -10.70
CA LEU A 81 12.31 -0.05 -11.12
C LEU A 81 13.07 -0.79 -10.00
N ILE A 82 12.69 -0.59 -8.75
CA ILE A 82 13.35 -1.21 -7.59
C ILE A 82 13.10 -2.72 -7.60
N ASN A 83 14.18 -3.50 -7.62
CA ASN A 83 14.14 -4.94 -7.44
C ASN A 83 15.27 -5.39 -6.51
N LEU A 84 14.99 -5.42 -5.21
CA LEU A 84 15.94 -5.83 -4.18
C LEU A 84 16.29 -7.32 -4.25
N ALA A 85 15.45 -8.14 -4.90
CA ALA A 85 15.62 -9.57 -5.09
C ALA A 85 16.50 -9.93 -6.30
N SER A 86 16.89 -8.94 -7.11
CA SER A 86 17.64 -9.15 -8.35
C SER A 86 18.93 -9.94 -8.12
N PRO A 87 19.25 -10.95 -8.96
CA PRO A 87 20.54 -11.63 -8.94
C PRO A 87 21.69 -10.74 -9.42
N SER A 88 21.43 -9.70 -10.23
CA SER A 88 22.45 -8.75 -10.66
C SER A 88 22.90 -7.89 -9.48
N PRO A 89 24.19 -7.93 -9.06
CA PRO A 89 24.71 -7.11 -7.99
C PRO A 89 24.53 -5.61 -8.26
N GLU A 90 24.80 -5.17 -9.48
CA GLU A 90 24.68 -3.77 -9.89
C GLU A 90 23.24 -3.25 -9.76
N HIS A 91 22.28 -4.01 -10.31
CA HIS A 91 20.86 -3.64 -10.22
C HIS A 91 20.37 -3.62 -8.77
N ARG A 92 20.83 -4.58 -7.96
CA ARG A 92 20.48 -4.68 -6.54
C ARG A 92 21.04 -3.50 -5.75
N GLU A 93 22.33 -3.15 -5.94
CA GLU A 93 22.94 -1.99 -5.30
C GLU A 93 22.19 -0.69 -5.64
N ARG A 94 21.85 -0.52 -6.90
CA ARG A 94 21.07 0.61 -7.37
C ARG A 94 19.66 0.64 -6.75
N SER A 95 19.03 -0.52 -6.60
CA SER A 95 17.73 -0.67 -5.96
C SER A 95 17.77 -0.33 -4.48
N VAL A 96 18.79 -0.79 -3.75
CA VAL A 96 19.02 -0.48 -2.34
C VAL A 96 19.20 1.03 -2.13
N TYR A 97 20.05 1.66 -2.94
CA TYR A 97 20.24 3.11 -2.87
C TYR A 97 18.96 3.88 -3.22
N ALA A 98 18.27 3.48 -4.29
CA ALA A 98 17.01 4.11 -4.69
C ALA A 98 15.95 4.05 -3.59
N LEU A 99 15.78 2.89 -2.93
CA LEU A 99 14.84 2.78 -1.81
C LEU A 99 15.29 3.66 -0.63
N ALA A 100 16.58 3.70 -0.31
CA ALA A 100 17.07 4.53 0.79
C ALA A 100 16.77 6.02 0.58
N VAL A 101 17.03 6.55 -0.61
CA VAL A 101 16.75 7.98 -0.90
C VAL A 101 15.25 8.28 -0.97
N GLU A 102 14.43 7.30 -1.37
CA GLU A 102 12.96 7.47 -1.35
C GLU A 102 12.38 7.44 0.06
N LEU A 103 12.94 6.62 0.96
CA LEU A 103 12.58 6.65 2.37
C LEU A 103 12.86 8.04 2.99
N VAL A 104 14.04 8.62 2.72
CA VAL A 104 14.38 9.97 3.19
C VAL A 104 13.46 11.02 2.58
N ALA A 105 13.22 10.96 1.26
CA ALA A 105 12.32 11.91 0.58
C ALA A 105 10.88 11.81 1.08
N ALA A 106 10.38 10.60 1.32
CA ALA A 106 9.06 10.38 1.89
C ALA A 106 8.95 10.93 3.32
N SER A 107 9.98 10.71 4.15
CA SER A 107 10.04 11.27 5.51
C SER A 107 9.98 12.79 5.51
N SER A 108 10.63 13.46 4.55
CA SER A 108 10.57 14.92 4.41
C SER A 108 9.17 15.46 4.07
N LEU A 109 8.28 14.60 3.61
CA LEU A 109 6.86 14.89 3.36
C LEU A 109 5.93 14.44 4.51
N GLY A 110 6.50 14.02 5.64
CA GLY A 110 5.72 13.48 6.76
C GLY A 110 5.05 12.14 6.45
N ALA A 111 5.53 11.40 5.44
CA ALA A 111 5.01 10.08 5.15
C ALA A 111 5.35 9.10 6.27
N HIS A 112 4.38 8.26 6.64
CA HIS A 112 4.53 7.22 7.63
C HIS A 112 5.11 5.94 7.01
N PHE A 113 4.76 5.69 5.74
CA PHE A 113 5.10 4.46 5.03
C PHE A 113 5.61 4.74 3.62
N VAL A 114 6.47 3.82 3.14
CA VAL A 114 6.83 3.70 1.73
C VAL A 114 6.55 2.28 1.28
N VAL A 115 5.55 2.10 0.42
CA VAL A 115 5.24 0.80 -0.17
C VAL A 115 6.29 0.47 -1.23
N VAL A 116 6.79 -0.74 -1.23
CA VAL A 116 7.74 -1.26 -2.22
C VAL A 116 7.35 -2.66 -2.65
N HIS A 117 7.35 -2.89 -3.96
CA HIS A 117 7.11 -4.22 -4.51
C HIS A 117 8.16 -5.23 -4.03
N SER A 118 7.76 -6.47 -3.81
CA SER A 118 8.65 -7.57 -3.40
C SER A 118 9.71 -7.93 -4.45
N GLY A 119 9.52 -7.50 -5.70
CA GLY A 119 10.46 -7.73 -6.79
C GLY A 119 10.43 -9.15 -7.33
N SER A 120 11.50 -9.53 -8.04
CA SER A 120 11.60 -10.78 -8.79
C SER A 120 12.99 -11.39 -8.68
N HIS A 121 13.07 -12.71 -8.53
CA HIS A 121 14.33 -13.45 -8.48
C HIS A 121 14.95 -13.71 -9.87
N VAL A 122 14.28 -13.33 -10.95
CA VAL A 122 14.77 -13.39 -12.34
C VAL A 122 15.42 -14.73 -12.68
N GLY A 123 14.77 -15.85 -12.32
CA GLY A 123 15.25 -17.21 -12.60
C GLY A 123 16.34 -17.76 -11.66
N SER A 124 16.82 -16.98 -10.68
CA SER A 124 17.89 -17.41 -9.77
C SER A 124 17.44 -18.21 -8.55
N GLY A 125 16.15 -18.58 -8.48
CA GLY A 125 15.56 -19.31 -7.37
C GLY A 125 14.89 -18.42 -6.32
N GLU A 126 13.74 -18.87 -5.83
CA GLU A 126 12.87 -18.11 -4.92
C GLU A 126 13.56 -17.86 -3.58
N GLU A 127 14.14 -18.88 -2.95
CA GLU A 127 14.82 -18.79 -1.66
C GLU A 127 15.95 -17.75 -1.68
N GLY A 128 16.86 -17.85 -2.67
CA GLY A 128 17.93 -16.88 -2.84
C GLY A 128 17.42 -15.46 -3.18
N GLY A 129 16.28 -15.37 -3.89
CA GLY A 129 15.58 -14.11 -4.14
C GLY A 129 15.05 -13.46 -2.85
N ALA A 130 14.37 -14.26 -2.04
CA ALA A 130 13.82 -13.81 -0.74
C ALA A 130 14.94 -13.37 0.22
N GLU A 131 16.05 -14.11 0.29
CA GLU A 131 17.20 -13.68 1.09
C GLU A 131 17.78 -12.33 0.64
N ARG A 132 17.91 -12.12 -0.68
CA ARG A 132 18.41 -10.85 -1.22
C ARG A 132 17.45 -9.69 -0.90
N LEU A 133 16.13 -9.93 -1.03
CA LEU A 133 15.10 -8.97 -0.68
C LEU A 133 15.22 -8.54 0.79
N VAL A 134 15.30 -9.50 1.73
CA VAL A 134 15.50 -9.23 3.16
C VAL A 134 16.76 -8.40 3.42
N LYS A 135 17.91 -8.84 2.88
CA LYS A 135 19.19 -8.12 3.03
C LYS A 135 19.11 -6.72 2.43
N GLY A 136 18.44 -6.57 1.29
CA GLY A 136 18.24 -5.30 0.59
C GLY A 136 17.41 -4.31 1.40
N LEU A 137 16.30 -4.75 1.99
CA LEU A 137 15.44 -3.94 2.86
C LEU A 137 16.18 -3.44 4.11
N ILE A 138 16.85 -4.36 4.81
CA ILE A 138 17.64 -4.02 6.01
C ILE A 138 18.70 -2.97 5.66
N ARG A 139 19.39 -3.15 4.54
CA ARG A 139 20.44 -2.24 4.10
C ARG A 139 19.90 -0.88 3.68
N ALA A 140 18.81 -0.84 2.91
CA ALA A 140 18.18 0.42 2.50
C ALA A 140 17.74 1.24 3.71
N ARG A 141 17.11 0.61 4.72
CA ARG A 141 16.72 1.28 5.97
C ARG A 141 17.94 1.84 6.73
N ARG A 142 19.03 1.10 6.81
CA ARG A 142 20.27 1.57 7.47
C ARG A 142 20.86 2.77 6.75
N LEU A 143 20.93 2.74 5.42
CA LEU A 143 21.39 3.87 4.62
C LEU A 143 20.50 5.10 4.81
N ALA A 144 19.18 4.92 4.72
CA ALA A 144 18.22 6.00 4.92
C ALA A 144 18.34 6.60 6.33
N ALA A 145 18.50 5.78 7.38
CA ALA A 145 18.66 6.27 8.75
C ALA A 145 19.94 7.07 8.93
N ALA A 146 21.04 6.68 8.27
CA ALA A 146 22.30 7.43 8.30
C ALA A 146 22.18 8.80 7.61
N GLU A 147 21.41 8.90 6.53
CA GLU A 147 21.18 10.15 5.79
C GLU A 147 20.14 11.06 6.46
N ASN A 148 19.11 10.48 7.10
CA ASN A 148 18.00 11.23 7.71
C ASN A 148 18.34 11.80 9.10
N GLY A 149 19.46 11.40 9.68
CA GLY A 149 19.87 11.82 11.02
C GLY A 149 18.92 11.30 12.11
N ALA A 150 18.56 12.17 13.06
CA ALA A 150 17.68 11.82 14.18
C ALA A 150 16.18 11.97 13.89
N ALA A 151 15.80 12.35 12.67
CA ALA A 151 14.38 12.49 12.30
C ALA A 151 13.70 11.12 12.17
N GLU A 152 12.40 11.08 12.40
CA GLU A 152 11.59 9.88 12.18
C GLU A 152 11.63 9.48 10.71
N LEU A 153 11.92 8.21 10.45
CA LEU A 153 12.04 7.68 9.11
C LEU A 153 10.75 6.96 8.72
N ALA A 154 10.24 7.22 7.51
CA ALA A 154 9.13 6.46 6.94
C ALA A 154 9.48 4.96 6.89
N GLU A 155 8.54 4.11 7.30
CA GLU A 155 8.73 2.67 7.33
C GLU A 155 8.48 2.06 5.95
N PRO A 156 9.36 1.21 5.40
CA PRO A 156 9.05 0.47 4.20
C PRO A 156 8.02 -0.63 4.48
N LEU A 157 7.00 -0.72 3.64
CA LEU A 157 6.04 -1.82 3.60
C LEU A 157 6.31 -2.67 2.36
N ILE A 158 6.45 -3.98 2.55
CA ILE A 158 6.51 -4.91 1.40
C ILE A 158 5.11 -5.18 0.91
N GLU A 159 4.92 -5.12 -0.40
CA GLU A 159 3.66 -5.45 -1.05
C GLU A 159 3.68 -6.88 -1.62
N ASN A 160 2.53 -7.58 -1.52
CA ASN A 160 2.33 -8.86 -2.19
C ASN A 160 2.27 -8.67 -3.71
N SER A 161 2.70 -9.68 -4.46
CA SER A 161 2.69 -9.67 -5.93
C SER A 161 1.58 -10.54 -6.51
N VAL A 162 1.33 -10.36 -7.80
CA VAL A 162 0.42 -11.23 -8.58
C VAL A 162 0.98 -12.63 -8.84
N GLY A 163 2.26 -12.87 -8.57
CA GLY A 163 2.92 -14.13 -8.82
C GLY A 163 3.21 -14.42 -10.29
N ALA A 164 3.38 -13.36 -11.11
CA ALA A 164 3.75 -13.52 -12.51
C ALA A 164 5.22 -13.91 -12.66
N GLY A 165 5.49 -14.97 -13.42
CA GLY A 165 6.85 -15.40 -13.75
C GLY A 165 7.67 -15.72 -12.50
N THR A 166 8.61 -14.85 -12.15
CA THR A 166 9.57 -15.02 -11.04
C THR A 166 9.41 -14.00 -9.92
N GLN A 167 8.23 -13.37 -9.81
CA GLN A 167 7.90 -12.45 -8.72
C GLN A 167 7.83 -13.17 -7.38
N LEU A 168 8.27 -12.48 -6.33
CA LEU A 168 8.26 -12.98 -4.95
C LEU A 168 6.99 -12.55 -4.20
N CYS A 169 6.74 -13.19 -3.06
CA CYS A 169 5.68 -12.81 -2.12
C CYS A 169 4.26 -12.82 -2.71
N SER A 170 3.98 -13.75 -3.63
CA SER A 170 2.61 -13.98 -4.11
C SER A 170 1.74 -14.74 -3.12
N THR A 171 2.35 -15.38 -2.11
CA THR A 171 1.65 -16.00 -1.00
C THR A 171 1.85 -15.21 0.30
N PHE A 172 0.81 -15.18 1.15
CA PHE A 172 0.89 -14.49 2.44
C PHE A 172 1.92 -15.10 3.38
N ASP A 173 2.21 -16.39 3.25
CA ASP A 173 3.21 -17.06 4.09
C ASP A 173 4.63 -16.57 3.76
N ILE A 174 4.99 -16.50 2.47
CA ILE A 174 6.29 -15.97 2.03
C ILE A 174 6.38 -14.47 2.35
N LEU A 175 5.30 -13.72 2.15
CA LEU A 175 5.24 -12.29 2.51
C LEU A 175 5.49 -12.08 4.00
N ALA A 176 4.84 -12.88 4.86
CA ALA A 176 5.03 -12.84 6.31
C ALA A 176 6.47 -13.19 6.71
N GLU A 177 7.03 -14.25 6.14
CA GLU A 177 8.40 -14.70 6.42
C GLU A 177 9.43 -13.62 6.05
N VAL A 178 9.31 -13.03 4.86
CA VAL A 178 10.20 -11.96 4.41
C VAL A 178 10.05 -10.73 5.29
N ALA A 179 8.82 -10.33 5.61
CA ALA A 179 8.54 -9.18 6.47
C ALA A 179 9.11 -9.38 7.89
N GLU A 180 8.96 -10.56 8.46
CA GLU A 180 9.52 -10.92 9.76
C GLU A 180 11.04 -10.84 9.77
N LYS A 181 11.71 -11.50 8.81
CA LYS A 181 13.16 -11.52 8.70
C LYS A 181 13.76 -10.12 8.44
N ALA A 182 13.04 -9.28 7.69
CA ALA A 182 13.46 -7.91 7.41
C ALA A 182 13.11 -6.92 8.53
N GLY A 183 12.24 -7.30 9.47
CA GLY A 183 11.72 -6.42 10.53
C GLY A 183 10.92 -5.26 9.96
N VAL A 184 10.04 -5.52 8.99
CA VAL A 184 9.15 -4.55 8.35
C VAL A 184 7.70 -5.02 8.41
N ARG A 185 6.76 -4.10 8.12
CA ARG A 185 5.35 -4.43 7.94
C ARG A 185 5.01 -4.62 6.46
N VAL A 186 3.75 -4.88 6.19
CA VAL A 186 3.28 -5.23 4.85
C VAL A 186 2.12 -4.35 4.39
N CYS A 187 2.06 -4.16 3.09
CA CYS A 187 0.88 -3.72 2.35
C CYS A 187 0.30 -4.94 1.61
N VAL A 188 -1.01 -5.10 1.64
CA VAL A 188 -1.68 -6.14 0.85
C VAL A 188 -2.57 -5.48 -0.19
N ASP A 189 -2.25 -5.76 -1.46
CA ASP A 189 -3.09 -5.41 -2.59
C ASP A 189 -4.12 -6.50 -2.84
N THR A 190 -5.40 -6.11 -2.88
CA THR A 190 -6.54 -7.02 -3.04
C THR A 190 -6.64 -7.59 -4.45
N ALA A 191 -6.32 -6.81 -5.48
CA ALA A 191 -6.29 -7.29 -6.86
C ALA A 191 -5.14 -8.30 -7.06
N HIS A 192 -3.93 -7.98 -6.55
CA HIS A 192 -2.80 -8.90 -6.58
C HIS A 192 -3.14 -10.21 -5.85
N ALA A 193 -3.75 -10.14 -4.68
CA ALA A 193 -4.16 -11.32 -3.93
C ALA A 193 -5.16 -12.17 -4.73
N HIS A 194 -6.19 -11.53 -5.33
CA HIS A 194 -7.19 -12.23 -6.12
C HIS A 194 -6.57 -12.99 -7.31
N VAL A 195 -5.77 -12.31 -8.11
CA VAL A 195 -5.14 -12.94 -9.29
C VAL A 195 -4.03 -13.93 -8.93
N ALA A 196 -3.45 -13.84 -7.73
CA ALA A 196 -2.52 -14.84 -7.20
C ALA A 196 -3.22 -16.11 -6.67
N GLY A 197 -4.56 -16.06 -6.46
CA GLY A 197 -5.36 -17.23 -6.09
C GLY A 197 -6.11 -17.13 -4.77
N TYR A 198 -6.10 -15.98 -4.10
CA TYR A 198 -6.94 -15.71 -2.93
C TYR A 198 -8.31 -15.26 -3.40
N ASP A 199 -9.29 -16.14 -3.29
CA ASP A 199 -10.61 -15.92 -3.86
C ASP A 199 -11.38 -14.78 -3.17
N LEU A 200 -11.54 -13.67 -3.87
CA LEU A 200 -12.36 -12.53 -3.48
C LEU A 200 -13.61 -12.40 -4.37
N SER A 201 -13.91 -13.38 -5.22
CA SER A 201 -15.10 -13.37 -6.09
C SER A 201 -16.41 -13.70 -5.36
N THR A 202 -16.31 -14.07 -4.07
CA THR A 202 -17.46 -14.39 -3.23
C THR A 202 -17.29 -13.85 -1.81
N PRO A 203 -18.37 -13.52 -1.08
CA PRO A 203 -18.28 -13.08 0.32
C PRO A 203 -17.68 -14.18 1.23
N GLU A 204 -17.91 -15.45 0.96
CA GLU A 204 -17.30 -16.55 1.71
C GLU A 204 -15.78 -16.61 1.47
N GLY A 205 -15.35 -16.46 0.23
CA GLY A 205 -13.93 -16.38 -0.12
C GLY A 205 -13.25 -15.20 0.58
N ALA A 206 -13.87 -14.02 0.55
CA ALA A 206 -13.37 -12.83 1.24
C ALA A 206 -13.23 -13.03 2.76
N ARG A 207 -14.20 -13.70 3.40
CA ARG A 207 -14.08 -14.08 4.83
C ARG A 207 -12.87 -14.96 5.11
N LYS A 208 -12.63 -15.96 4.24
CA LYS A 208 -11.46 -16.85 4.37
C LYS A 208 -10.16 -16.08 4.16
N VAL A 209 -10.09 -15.22 3.16
CA VAL A 209 -8.92 -14.38 2.86
C VAL A 209 -8.63 -13.43 4.03
N ALA A 210 -9.62 -12.70 4.53
CA ALA A 210 -9.45 -11.80 5.66
C ALA A 210 -9.02 -12.54 6.93
N GLY A 211 -9.60 -13.71 7.21
CA GLY A 211 -9.19 -14.57 8.32
C GLY A 211 -7.74 -15.02 8.20
N ARG A 212 -7.29 -15.40 6.98
CA ARG A 212 -5.90 -15.76 6.72
C ARG A 212 -4.96 -14.58 6.87
N LEU A 213 -5.33 -13.39 6.39
CA LEU A 213 -4.55 -12.16 6.61
C LEU A 213 -4.36 -11.90 8.11
N GLY A 214 -5.42 -11.98 8.90
CA GLY A 214 -5.36 -11.79 10.34
C GLY A 214 -4.47 -12.83 11.06
N THR A 215 -4.51 -14.10 10.65
CA THR A 215 -3.71 -15.16 11.30
C THR A 215 -2.26 -15.19 10.84
N THR A 216 -1.98 -14.85 9.56
CA THR A 216 -0.63 -14.93 8.99
C THR A 216 0.15 -13.63 9.17
N LEU A 217 -0.49 -12.48 9.03
CA LEU A 217 0.17 -11.18 9.09
C LEU A 217 -0.07 -10.45 10.43
N GLY A 218 -1.26 -10.61 11.03
CA GLY A 218 -1.60 -9.95 12.28
C GLY A 218 -1.29 -8.45 12.26
N ASP A 219 -0.59 -7.95 13.28
CA ASP A 219 -0.19 -6.54 13.41
C ASP A 219 0.82 -6.08 12.35
N ARG A 220 1.38 -7.00 11.54
CA ARG A 220 2.26 -6.63 10.42
C ARG A 220 1.47 -6.06 9.23
N LEU A 221 0.18 -6.32 9.11
CA LEU A 221 -0.66 -5.71 8.07
C LEU A 221 -0.89 -4.23 8.41
N ALA A 222 -0.18 -3.35 7.71
CA ALA A 222 -0.19 -1.92 7.99
C ALA A 222 -1.06 -1.11 7.01
N LEU A 223 -1.28 -1.64 5.81
CA LEU A 223 -1.98 -0.95 4.73
C LEU A 223 -2.67 -1.96 3.81
N LEU A 224 -3.80 -1.58 3.26
CA LEU A 224 -4.41 -2.24 2.11
C LEU A 224 -4.26 -1.34 0.87
N HIS A 225 -3.76 -1.87 -0.24
CA HIS A 225 -4.11 -1.35 -1.55
C HIS A 225 -5.44 -1.97 -1.93
N LEU A 226 -6.47 -1.13 -1.92
CA LEU A 226 -7.85 -1.54 -2.16
C LEU A 226 -8.19 -1.36 -3.63
N ASN A 227 -7.90 -2.37 -4.41
CA ASN A 227 -8.07 -2.37 -5.86
C ASN A 227 -8.98 -3.52 -6.28
N ASP A 228 -9.94 -3.26 -7.18
CA ASP A 228 -10.63 -4.35 -7.86
C ASP A 228 -9.73 -4.94 -8.94
N ALA A 229 -9.92 -6.21 -9.24
CA ALA A 229 -9.10 -6.94 -10.18
C ALA A 229 -9.72 -6.94 -11.57
N ARG A 230 -8.98 -6.45 -12.57
CA ARG A 230 -9.41 -6.54 -13.98
C ARG A 230 -9.44 -7.98 -14.48
N ASN A 231 -8.60 -8.82 -13.91
CA ASN A 231 -8.39 -10.19 -14.35
C ASN A 231 -8.92 -11.19 -13.32
N GLY A 232 -9.39 -12.34 -13.79
CA GLY A 232 -10.00 -13.36 -12.93
C GLY A 232 -9.00 -14.07 -12.01
N LEU A 233 -9.55 -14.81 -11.08
CA LEU A 233 -8.85 -15.61 -10.08
C LEU A 233 -7.77 -16.49 -10.70
N LYS A 234 -6.56 -16.48 -10.12
CA LYS A 234 -5.38 -17.25 -10.58
C LYS A 234 -4.86 -16.89 -11.97
N SER A 235 -5.21 -15.73 -12.50
CA SER A 235 -4.70 -15.31 -13.80
C SER A 235 -3.24 -14.87 -13.78
N HIS A 236 -2.68 -14.52 -12.61
CA HIS A 236 -1.33 -13.96 -12.45
C HIS A 236 -1.04 -12.75 -13.34
N ARG A 237 -2.10 -11.98 -13.67
CA ARG A 237 -2.01 -10.78 -14.50
C ARG A 237 -2.34 -9.57 -13.65
N ASP A 238 -1.39 -8.67 -13.57
CA ASP A 238 -1.60 -7.38 -12.94
C ASP A 238 -2.58 -6.52 -13.74
N GLY A 239 -3.48 -5.86 -13.02
CA GLY A 239 -4.47 -4.97 -13.61
C GLY A 239 -5.52 -4.56 -12.60
N HIS A 240 -5.49 -3.28 -12.25
CA HIS A 240 -6.47 -2.69 -11.35
C HIS A 240 -7.71 -2.25 -12.12
N GLU A 241 -8.86 -2.40 -11.48
CA GLU A 241 -10.14 -1.87 -11.92
C GLU A 241 -10.78 -1.06 -10.79
N ARG A 242 -11.76 -0.28 -11.09
CA ARG A 242 -12.52 0.48 -10.11
C ARG A 242 -13.34 -0.46 -9.25
N ILE A 243 -13.51 -0.11 -7.98
CA ILE A 243 -14.29 -0.93 -7.03
C ILE A 243 -15.70 -1.14 -7.55
N GLY A 244 -16.07 -2.40 -7.70
CA GLY A 244 -17.37 -2.85 -8.25
C GLY A 244 -17.42 -3.00 -9.78
N GLU A 245 -16.30 -2.74 -10.49
CA GLU A 245 -16.24 -2.85 -11.96
C GLU A 245 -15.34 -4.01 -12.42
N GLY A 246 -14.72 -4.75 -11.50
CA GLY A 246 -13.79 -5.84 -11.78
C GLY A 246 -14.33 -7.23 -11.45
N CYS A 247 -13.41 -8.12 -11.09
CA CYS A 247 -13.70 -9.54 -10.80
C CYS A 247 -13.87 -9.83 -9.30
N ILE A 248 -13.67 -8.85 -8.42
CA ILE A 248 -13.90 -8.98 -6.98
C ILE A 248 -15.39 -8.71 -6.71
N SER A 249 -16.04 -9.61 -5.93
CA SER A 249 -17.44 -9.43 -5.58
C SER A 249 -17.65 -8.15 -4.75
N GLU A 250 -18.74 -7.44 -5.03
CA GLU A 250 -19.12 -6.25 -4.27
C GLU A 250 -19.33 -6.57 -2.78
N GLU A 251 -19.90 -7.72 -2.47
CA GLU A 251 -20.11 -8.19 -1.10
C GLU A 251 -18.81 -8.64 -0.40
N ALA A 252 -17.70 -8.75 -1.13
CA ALA A 252 -16.40 -9.08 -0.53
C ALA A 252 -15.83 -7.91 0.29
N TRP A 253 -16.08 -6.67 -0.12
CA TRP A 253 -15.51 -5.48 0.52
C TRP A 253 -15.94 -5.31 1.98
N PRO A 254 -17.24 -5.34 2.33
CA PRO A 254 -17.65 -5.30 3.74
C PRO A 254 -17.05 -6.43 4.58
N GLU A 255 -16.90 -7.63 4.00
CA GLU A 255 -16.32 -8.77 4.68
C GLU A 255 -14.83 -8.57 5.03
N LEU A 256 -14.09 -7.89 4.16
CA LEU A 256 -12.70 -7.51 4.43
C LEU A 256 -12.64 -6.46 5.56
N PHE A 257 -13.40 -5.37 5.46
CA PHE A 257 -13.35 -4.27 6.42
C PHE A 257 -13.76 -4.69 7.84
N VAL A 258 -14.81 -5.51 7.97
CA VAL A 258 -15.28 -6.00 9.27
C VAL A 258 -14.20 -6.82 9.98
N ARG A 259 -13.36 -7.53 9.25
CA ARG A 259 -12.33 -8.43 9.80
C ARG A 259 -10.95 -7.81 9.88
N LEU A 260 -10.74 -6.70 9.22
CA LEU A 260 -9.49 -5.95 9.22
C LEU A 260 -9.72 -4.51 9.75
N PRO A 261 -10.31 -4.36 10.96
CA PRO A 261 -10.72 -3.06 11.47
C PRO A 261 -9.51 -2.17 11.73
N GLY A 262 -9.59 -0.92 11.28
CA GLY A 262 -8.57 0.09 11.52
C GLY A 262 -7.34 -0.01 10.62
N VAL A 263 -7.28 -0.96 9.69
CA VAL A 263 -6.25 -0.99 8.66
C VAL A 263 -6.60 0.08 7.61
N PRO A 264 -5.75 1.10 7.37
CA PRO A 264 -6.00 2.08 6.33
C PRO A 264 -5.99 1.43 4.95
N ALA A 265 -6.80 1.98 4.03
CA ALA A 265 -6.94 1.45 2.68
C ALA A 265 -6.77 2.57 1.64
N VAL A 266 -5.93 2.32 0.65
CA VAL A 266 -5.60 3.25 -0.44
C VAL A 266 -5.96 2.62 -1.77
N MET A 267 -6.75 3.30 -2.58
CA MET A 267 -7.09 2.88 -3.93
C MET A 267 -6.03 3.36 -4.93
N GLU A 268 -5.63 2.49 -5.84
CA GLU A 268 -4.80 2.78 -7.01
C GLU A 268 -5.57 2.54 -8.32
N THR A 269 -6.87 2.66 -8.21
CA THR A 269 -7.80 2.45 -9.33
C THR A 269 -7.61 3.49 -10.43
N PRO A 270 -7.96 3.16 -11.69
CA PRO A 270 -7.83 4.08 -12.81
C PRO A 270 -8.49 5.44 -12.54
N TYR A 271 -7.77 6.52 -12.85
CA TYR A 271 -8.31 7.87 -12.76
C TYR A 271 -9.31 8.13 -13.90
N VAL A 272 -10.43 8.77 -13.57
CA VAL A 272 -11.43 9.22 -14.56
C VAL A 272 -11.59 10.74 -14.49
N THR A 273 -12.30 11.25 -13.48
CA THR A 273 -12.38 12.68 -13.15
C THR A 273 -12.38 12.85 -11.63
N PRO A 274 -12.09 14.05 -11.09
CA PRO A 274 -12.14 14.26 -9.64
C PRO A 274 -13.50 13.90 -9.02
N GLU A 275 -14.60 14.15 -9.72
CA GLU A 275 -15.96 13.90 -9.25
C GLU A 275 -16.23 12.39 -9.18
N VAL A 276 -15.88 11.67 -10.24
CA VAL A 276 -16.02 10.21 -10.31
C VAL A 276 -15.14 9.52 -9.28
N ASP A 277 -13.93 10.02 -9.07
CA ASP A 277 -13.03 9.53 -8.03
C ASP A 277 -13.59 9.80 -6.62
N ALA A 278 -14.21 10.96 -6.39
CA ALA A 278 -14.87 11.27 -5.12
C ALA A 278 -16.08 10.35 -4.86
N GLU A 279 -16.81 9.94 -5.90
CA GLU A 279 -17.88 8.94 -5.81
C GLU A 279 -17.34 7.57 -5.38
N GLN A 280 -16.23 7.14 -5.95
CA GLN A 280 -15.57 5.89 -5.53
C GLN A 280 -15.14 5.94 -4.06
N VAL A 281 -14.60 7.06 -3.60
CA VAL A 281 -14.23 7.23 -2.18
C VAL A 281 -15.47 7.11 -1.29
N ARG A 282 -16.59 7.75 -1.65
CA ARG A 282 -17.86 7.64 -0.91
C ARG A 282 -18.36 6.20 -0.85
N LEU A 283 -18.41 5.52 -1.99
CA LEU A 283 -18.79 4.10 -2.08
C LEU A 283 -17.96 3.24 -1.12
N VAL A 284 -16.62 3.37 -1.17
CA VAL A 284 -15.73 2.58 -0.32
C VAL A 284 -15.92 2.90 1.17
N LYS A 285 -16.19 4.16 1.53
CA LYS A 285 -16.50 4.53 2.92
C LYS A 285 -17.82 3.93 3.40
N GLU A 286 -18.82 3.86 2.55
CA GLU A 286 -20.10 3.19 2.85
C GLU A 286 -19.88 1.69 3.08
N LEU A 287 -19.13 1.03 2.21
CA LEU A 287 -18.74 -0.38 2.35
C LEU A 287 -17.95 -0.64 3.64
N ALA A 288 -17.04 0.27 4.00
CA ALA A 288 -16.23 0.19 5.23
C ALA A 288 -17.07 0.47 6.50
N GLY A 289 -18.12 1.28 6.39
CA GLY A 289 -19.07 1.56 7.48
C GLY A 289 -20.04 0.41 7.78
N GLY A 290 -20.07 -0.63 6.95
CA GLY A 290 -20.99 -1.77 7.09
C GLY A 290 -22.46 -1.41 6.83
N LEU A 291 -22.73 -0.29 6.18
CA LEU A 291 -24.09 0.06 5.76
C LEU A 291 -24.43 -0.76 4.50
N PRO A 292 -25.64 -1.34 4.44
CA PRO A 292 -26.09 -1.96 3.19
C PRO A 292 -26.15 -0.86 2.11
N LEU A 293 -25.65 -1.17 0.92
CA LEU A 293 -25.83 -0.32 -0.25
C LEU A 293 -27.34 -0.06 -0.40
N ALA A 294 -27.71 1.21 -0.52
CA ALA A 294 -29.08 1.56 -0.85
C ALA A 294 -29.39 1.02 -2.26
N PRO A 295 -30.57 0.40 -2.48
CA PRO A 295 -30.95 -0.20 -3.75
C PRO A 295 -31.05 0.82 -4.88
#